data_729fd51f4ea75ce8ccff98355649b938
#
_entry.id   729fd51f4ea75ce8ccff98355649b938
#
_cell.length_a   1.000
_cell.length_b   1.000
_cell.length_c   1.000
_cell.angle_alpha   90.00
_cell.angle_beta   90.00
_cell.angle_gamma   90.00
#
_symmetry.space_group_name_H-M   'P 1'
#
loop_
_entity.id
_entity.type
_entity.pdbx_description
1 polymer ?
#
loop_
_entity_poly.entity_id
_entity_poly.type
_entity_poly.pdbx_seq_one_letter_code
_entity_poly.pdbx_strand_id
1 'polypeptide(L)'
;MLKGFGQVSIIAMKILLVSAHPVEDSYNAALRQAALAALTRAGHQVDHLDLYAEGFDPVLGRAERLGYHEVPANRAPVEAYVTRLLAAEALVFVFPVWCFGVPAILKGFFDRVFLPGVTFKLGEDGVARPALTHLKHVVGITTYGRPWWVATFLMGNPPKRQIMNYFRLLSGGRARRAWLAHYDMNRATDASRRAFLAKVERKMAQLG
;
A
#
# COMPACT_ATOMS: atom_id res chain seq x y z
N MET A 1 -27.73 -28.20 -21.65
CA MET A 1 -27.23 -26.88 -22.05
C MET A 1 -26.53 -26.25 -20.83
N LEU A 2 -25.22 -26.46 -20.69
CA LEU A 2 -24.43 -25.87 -19.66
C LEU A 2 -24.02 -24.47 -20.11
N LYS A 3 -24.56 -23.44 -19.46
CA LYS A 3 -24.14 -22.04 -19.70
C LYS A 3 -22.68 -21.93 -19.24
N GLY A 4 -21.78 -21.67 -20.19
CA GLY A 4 -20.37 -21.38 -19.90
C GLY A 4 -20.28 -20.18 -18.98
N PHE A 5 -19.68 -20.37 -17.80
CA PHE A 5 -19.22 -19.27 -16.97
C PHE A 5 -18.14 -18.52 -17.77
N GLY A 6 -18.48 -17.31 -18.21
CA GLY A 6 -17.51 -16.44 -18.86
C GLY A 6 -16.30 -16.26 -17.97
N GLN A 7 -15.15 -16.72 -18.43
CA GLN A 7 -13.86 -16.45 -17.82
C GLN A 7 -13.67 -14.93 -17.83
N VAL A 8 -13.76 -14.29 -16.67
CA VAL A 8 -13.41 -12.87 -16.54
C VAL A 8 -11.89 -12.81 -16.84
N SER A 9 -11.55 -12.28 -18.01
CA SER A 9 -10.16 -12.08 -18.40
C SER A 9 -9.56 -11.02 -17.47
N ILE A 10 -8.72 -11.44 -16.54
CA ILE A 10 -7.98 -10.52 -15.68
C ILE A 10 -6.89 -9.87 -16.54
N ILE A 11 -6.93 -8.54 -16.63
CA ILE A 11 -5.88 -7.78 -17.34
C ILE A 11 -4.63 -7.77 -16.44
N ALA A 12 -3.52 -8.32 -16.97
CA ALA A 12 -2.23 -8.30 -16.28
C ALA A 12 -1.80 -6.86 -15.98
N MET A 13 -1.34 -6.62 -14.75
CA MET A 13 -0.87 -5.31 -14.29
C MET A 13 0.52 -5.44 -13.66
N LYS A 14 1.28 -4.34 -13.67
CA LYS A 14 2.46 -4.16 -12.82
C LYS A 14 2.02 -3.70 -11.44
N ILE A 15 2.31 -4.48 -10.41
CA ILE A 15 1.87 -4.21 -9.03
C ILE A 15 3.09 -4.02 -8.14
N LEU A 16 3.17 -2.89 -7.45
CA LEU A 16 4.12 -2.71 -6.36
C LEU A 16 3.47 -3.11 -5.04
N LEU A 17 3.94 -4.20 -4.45
CA LEU A 17 3.53 -4.62 -3.12
C LEU A 17 4.58 -4.17 -2.10
N VAL A 18 4.20 -3.23 -1.25
CA VAL A 18 5.06 -2.68 -0.18
C VAL A 18 4.71 -3.35 1.13
N SER A 19 5.69 -4.00 1.77
CA SER A 19 5.52 -4.62 3.08
C SER A 19 6.36 -3.92 4.16
N ALA A 20 5.82 -3.86 5.39
CA ALA A 20 6.43 -3.16 6.50
C ALA A 20 6.26 -3.94 7.81
N HIS A 21 6.98 -5.05 7.99
CA HIS A 21 7.06 -5.82 9.23
C HIS A 21 8.45 -6.43 9.40
N PRO A 22 9.12 -6.27 10.57
CA PRO A 22 10.51 -6.70 10.76
C PRO A 22 10.67 -8.21 11.01
N VAL A 23 9.57 -8.94 11.30
CA VAL A 23 9.63 -10.36 11.67
C VAL A 23 9.08 -11.22 10.54
N GLU A 24 9.92 -12.12 10.01
CA GLU A 24 9.66 -12.89 8.79
C GLU A 24 8.59 -13.98 8.97
N ASP A 25 8.40 -14.49 10.19
CA ASP A 25 7.42 -15.54 10.55
C ASP A 25 6.16 -14.98 11.23
N SER A 26 5.95 -13.67 11.15
CA SER A 26 4.76 -13.01 11.70
C SER A 26 3.49 -13.33 10.88
N TYR A 27 2.33 -13.16 11.52
CA TYR A 27 1.05 -13.23 10.79
C TYR A 27 0.95 -12.20 9.65
N ASN A 28 1.59 -11.04 9.81
CA ASN A 28 1.66 -10.04 8.76
C ASN A 28 2.48 -10.54 7.55
N ALA A 29 3.57 -11.28 7.81
CA ALA A 29 4.34 -11.93 6.76
C ALA A 29 3.53 -13.02 6.03
N ALA A 30 2.71 -13.80 6.76
CA ALA A 30 1.78 -14.75 6.14
C ALA A 30 0.75 -14.05 5.21
N LEU A 31 0.22 -12.88 5.61
CA LEU A 31 -0.67 -12.06 4.77
C LEU A 31 0.04 -11.55 3.51
N ARG A 32 1.30 -11.12 3.66
CA ARG A 32 2.15 -10.71 2.53
C ARG A 32 2.34 -11.86 1.54
N GLN A 33 2.73 -13.05 2.02
CA GLN A 33 2.94 -14.22 1.18
C GLN A 33 1.65 -14.65 0.46
N ALA A 34 0.51 -14.65 1.16
CA ALA A 34 -0.79 -14.96 0.58
C ALA A 34 -1.16 -13.97 -0.53
N ALA A 35 -0.92 -12.66 -0.31
CA ALA A 35 -1.17 -11.62 -1.32
C ALA A 35 -0.25 -11.80 -2.55
N LEU A 36 1.06 -11.99 -2.35
CA LEU A 36 2.04 -12.22 -3.41
C LEU A 36 1.66 -13.44 -4.27
N ALA A 37 1.41 -14.57 -3.62
CA ALA A 37 1.05 -15.80 -4.31
C ALA A 37 -0.26 -15.67 -5.10
N ALA A 38 -1.27 -15.00 -4.55
CA ALA A 38 -2.56 -14.81 -5.22
C ALA A 38 -2.43 -13.88 -6.45
N LEU A 39 -1.71 -12.76 -6.33
CA LEU A 39 -1.46 -11.82 -7.42
C LEU A 39 -0.65 -12.46 -8.55
N THR A 40 0.40 -13.21 -8.23
CA THR A 40 1.23 -13.91 -9.22
C THR A 40 0.42 -15.00 -9.94
N ARG A 41 -0.38 -15.79 -9.20
CA ARG A 41 -1.28 -16.78 -9.83
C ARG A 41 -2.35 -16.17 -10.73
N ALA A 42 -2.77 -14.92 -10.45
CA ALA A 42 -3.69 -14.17 -11.29
C ALA A 42 -3.02 -13.59 -12.56
N GLY A 43 -1.71 -13.79 -12.75
CA GLY A 43 -0.97 -13.34 -13.94
C GLY A 43 -0.43 -11.92 -13.85
N HIS A 44 -0.42 -11.28 -12.68
CA HIS A 44 0.18 -9.96 -12.51
C HIS A 44 1.71 -10.04 -12.39
N GLN A 45 2.40 -9.00 -12.85
CA GLN A 45 3.82 -8.79 -12.58
C GLN A 45 3.94 -8.06 -11.23
N VAL A 46 4.39 -8.79 -10.19
CA VAL A 46 4.49 -8.24 -8.85
C VAL A 46 5.93 -7.89 -8.51
N ASP A 47 6.16 -6.61 -8.25
CA ASP A 47 7.39 -6.09 -7.65
C ASP A 47 7.17 -6.01 -6.14
N HIS A 48 7.90 -6.81 -5.36
CA HIS A 48 7.81 -6.83 -3.91
C HIS A 48 8.89 -5.94 -3.30
N LEU A 49 8.46 -4.90 -2.60
CA LEU A 49 9.30 -4.00 -1.81
C LEU A 49 9.11 -4.31 -0.32
N ASP A 50 10.06 -5.03 0.26
CA ASP A 50 10.12 -5.23 1.71
C ASP A 50 11.01 -4.16 2.33
N LEU A 51 10.39 -3.17 2.99
CA LEU A 51 11.11 -2.02 3.53
C LEU A 51 12.16 -2.39 4.58
N TYR A 52 11.92 -3.44 5.39
CA TYR A 52 12.89 -3.91 6.37
C TYR A 52 14.03 -4.72 5.72
N ALA A 53 13.70 -5.63 4.82
CA ALA A 53 14.70 -6.45 4.15
C ALA A 53 15.63 -5.63 3.24
N GLU A 54 15.12 -4.55 2.64
CA GLU A 54 15.92 -3.63 1.82
C GLU A 54 16.66 -2.57 2.66
N GLY A 55 16.50 -2.56 3.99
CA GLY A 55 17.16 -1.59 4.87
C GLY A 55 16.75 -0.14 4.58
N PHE A 56 15.49 0.07 4.20
CA PHE A 56 14.99 1.42 3.89
C PHE A 56 15.16 2.34 5.10
N ASP A 57 15.91 3.45 4.94
CA ASP A 57 16.00 4.49 5.98
C ASP A 57 14.72 5.35 5.96
N PRO A 58 13.90 5.37 7.03
CA PRO A 58 12.67 6.14 7.09
C PRO A 58 12.88 7.63 7.41
N VAL A 59 14.09 8.06 7.76
CA VAL A 59 14.32 9.42 8.26
C VAL A 59 14.51 10.40 7.11
N LEU A 60 13.58 11.33 6.95
CA LEU A 60 13.74 12.47 6.05
C LEU A 60 14.81 13.41 6.62
N GLY A 61 16.01 13.37 6.03
CA GLY A 61 17.15 14.14 6.48
C GLY A 61 17.02 15.65 6.19
N ARG A 62 17.84 16.47 6.89
CA ARG A 62 17.85 17.94 6.69
C ARG A 62 18.14 18.32 5.24
N ALA A 63 19.08 17.67 4.58
CA ALA A 63 19.46 17.97 3.20
C ALA A 63 18.30 17.68 2.24
N GLU A 64 17.66 16.50 2.37
CA GLU A 64 16.48 16.14 1.57
C GLU A 64 15.32 17.12 1.80
N ARG A 65 15.11 17.55 3.06
CA ARG A 65 14.04 18.52 3.36
C ARG A 65 14.31 19.91 2.76
N LEU A 66 15.55 20.35 2.72
CA LEU A 66 15.92 21.61 2.08
C LEU A 66 15.73 21.55 0.57
N GLY A 67 16.17 20.46 -0.09
CA GLY A 67 16.02 20.24 -1.52
C GLY A 67 14.64 19.70 -1.95
N TYR A 68 13.66 19.62 -1.04
CA TYR A 68 12.37 18.95 -1.28
C TYR A 68 11.62 19.45 -2.53
N HIS A 69 11.74 20.73 -2.87
CA HIS A 69 11.09 21.36 -4.02
C HIS A 69 12.00 21.50 -5.26
N GLU A 70 13.22 21.01 -5.20
CA GLU A 70 14.18 21.09 -6.32
C GLU A 70 13.96 19.95 -7.33
N VAL A 71 12.86 20.02 -8.07
CA VAL A 71 12.46 19.02 -9.07
C VAL A 71 13.34 19.16 -10.32
N PRO A 72 13.91 18.06 -10.88
CA PRO A 72 13.79 16.66 -10.47
C PRO A 72 14.86 16.19 -9.50
N ALA A 73 15.79 17.03 -9.05
CA ALA A 73 16.93 16.63 -8.22
C ALA A 73 16.52 16.05 -6.85
N ASN A 74 15.36 16.45 -6.32
CA ASN A 74 14.81 16.02 -5.04
C ASN A 74 14.61 14.49 -4.91
N ARG A 75 14.53 13.77 -6.03
CA ARG A 75 14.31 12.31 -6.04
C ARG A 75 15.61 11.50 -5.96
N ALA A 76 16.77 12.13 -6.18
CA ALA A 76 18.05 11.42 -6.28
C ALA A 76 18.35 10.47 -5.10
N PRO A 77 18.11 10.82 -3.82
CA PRO A 77 18.37 9.93 -2.69
C PRO A 77 17.46 8.68 -2.66
N VAL A 78 16.32 8.72 -3.33
CA VAL A 78 15.28 7.67 -3.31
C VAL A 78 14.88 7.22 -4.71
N GLU A 79 15.71 7.48 -5.71
CA GLU A 79 15.44 7.26 -7.14
C GLU A 79 14.97 5.83 -7.44
N ALA A 80 15.61 4.82 -6.83
CA ALA A 80 15.25 3.42 -7.04
C ALA A 80 13.80 3.13 -6.61
N TYR A 81 13.36 3.71 -5.50
CA TYR A 81 11.98 3.55 -4.99
C TYR A 81 10.97 4.35 -5.81
N VAL A 82 11.35 5.55 -6.24
CA VAL A 82 10.53 6.39 -7.13
C VAL A 82 10.28 5.69 -8.46
N THR A 83 11.31 5.09 -9.05
CA THR A 83 11.18 4.35 -10.30
C THR A 83 10.20 3.18 -10.18
N ARG A 84 10.27 2.40 -9.10
CA ARG A 84 9.33 1.30 -8.82
C ARG A 84 7.91 1.80 -8.63
N LEU A 85 7.72 2.91 -7.87
CA LEU A 85 6.42 3.54 -7.66
C LEU A 85 5.79 4.00 -8.98
N LEU A 86 6.55 4.68 -9.84
CA LEU A 86 6.05 5.20 -11.11
C LEU A 86 5.77 4.12 -12.15
N ALA A 87 6.45 2.97 -12.07
CA ALA A 87 6.22 1.84 -12.97
C ALA A 87 4.94 1.04 -12.60
N ALA A 88 4.41 1.22 -11.38
CA ALA A 88 3.29 0.43 -10.88
C ALA A 88 1.94 0.95 -11.39
N GLU A 89 1.06 0.05 -11.81
CA GLU A 89 -0.34 0.33 -12.14
C GLU A 89 -1.27 0.10 -10.95
N ALA A 90 -0.79 -0.67 -9.94
CA ALA A 90 -1.50 -0.88 -8.69
C ALA A 90 -0.52 -0.92 -7.51
N LEU A 91 -1.00 -0.46 -6.35
CA LEU A 91 -0.23 -0.47 -5.10
C LEU A 91 -0.94 -1.35 -4.06
N VAL A 92 -0.17 -2.22 -3.41
CA VAL A 92 -0.66 -3.06 -2.31
C VAL A 92 0.25 -2.82 -1.10
N PHE A 93 -0.31 -2.35 0.01
CA PHE A 93 0.41 -2.11 1.26
C PHE A 93 0.05 -3.20 2.26
N VAL A 94 1.05 -3.91 2.80
CA VAL A 94 0.86 -4.95 3.82
C VAL A 94 1.63 -4.57 5.08
N PHE A 95 0.90 -4.26 6.16
CA PHE A 95 1.51 -3.75 7.39
C PHE A 95 0.63 -3.92 8.63
N PRO A 96 1.19 -4.01 9.84
CA PRO A 96 0.44 -3.93 11.09
C PRO A 96 0.11 -2.49 11.45
N VAL A 97 -0.98 -2.28 12.17
CA VAL A 97 -1.27 -0.98 12.79
C VAL A 97 -0.64 -0.96 14.19
N TRP A 98 0.34 -0.08 14.37
CA TRP A 98 1.01 0.18 15.65
C TRP A 98 0.66 1.58 16.13
N CYS A 99 0.34 1.73 17.42
CA CYS A 99 -0.08 3.01 18.00
C CYS A 99 -1.17 3.73 17.18
N PHE A 100 -2.11 2.96 16.61
CA PHE A 100 -3.18 3.43 15.71
C PHE A 100 -2.69 4.13 14.43
N GLY A 101 -1.41 3.98 14.07
CA GLY A 101 -0.78 4.53 12.86
C GLY A 101 -0.18 3.45 11.96
N VAL A 102 0.37 3.88 10.83
CA VAL A 102 1.24 3.04 10.01
C VAL A 102 2.60 2.90 10.71
N PRO A 103 3.35 1.80 10.49
CA PRO A 103 4.71 1.66 11.03
C PRO A 103 5.61 2.84 10.61
N ALA A 104 6.56 3.23 11.48
CA ALA A 104 7.46 4.36 11.22
C ALA A 104 8.20 4.24 9.87
N ILE A 105 8.65 3.04 9.53
CA ILE A 105 9.32 2.78 8.25
C ILE A 105 8.40 3.04 7.04
N LEU A 106 7.12 2.69 7.13
CA LEU A 106 6.15 2.95 6.07
C LEU A 106 5.77 4.45 6.02
N LYS A 107 5.71 5.12 7.19
CA LYS A 107 5.52 6.57 7.23
C LYS A 107 6.70 7.30 6.56
N GLY A 108 7.92 6.89 6.89
CA GLY A 108 9.13 7.43 6.27
C GLY A 108 9.19 7.17 4.76
N PHE A 109 8.72 6.01 4.31
CA PHE A 109 8.57 5.74 2.87
C PHE A 109 7.65 6.78 2.21
N PHE A 110 6.52 7.11 2.81
CA PHE A 110 5.67 8.19 2.30
C PHE A 110 6.36 9.56 2.36
N ASP A 111 7.08 9.86 3.43
CA ASP A 111 7.72 11.18 3.60
C ASP A 111 8.87 11.42 2.62
N ARG A 112 9.61 10.36 2.25
CA ARG A 112 10.81 10.47 1.40
C ARG A 112 10.56 10.20 -0.08
N VAL A 113 9.59 9.33 -0.41
CA VAL A 113 9.36 8.88 -1.80
C VAL A 113 8.20 9.64 -2.47
N PHE A 114 7.25 10.17 -1.68
CA PHE A 114 6.07 10.85 -2.22
C PHE A 114 6.33 12.35 -2.37
N LEU A 115 7.17 12.68 -3.32
CA LEU A 115 7.75 13.99 -3.55
C LEU A 115 6.99 14.82 -4.59
N PRO A 116 7.17 16.17 -4.59
CA PRO A 116 6.81 17.02 -5.72
C PRO A 116 7.49 16.52 -7.00
N GLY A 117 6.78 16.56 -8.13
CA GLY A 117 7.26 16.04 -9.40
C GLY A 117 7.12 14.53 -9.56
N VAL A 118 6.85 13.79 -8.48
CA VAL A 118 6.66 12.33 -8.46
C VAL A 118 5.18 11.99 -8.26
N THR A 119 4.61 12.33 -7.11
CA THR A 119 3.24 11.93 -6.76
C THR A 119 2.23 13.05 -6.92
N PHE A 120 2.69 14.27 -6.95
CA PHE A 120 1.91 15.46 -7.26
C PHE A 120 2.81 16.51 -7.96
N LYS A 121 2.17 17.42 -8.68
CA LYS A 121 2.84 18.57 -9.31
C LYS A 121 2.28 19.86 -8.71
N LEU A 122 3.15 20.79 -8.36
CA LEU A 122 2.74 22.13 -7.97
C LEU A 122 2.56 22.97 -9.24
N GLY A 123 1.38 23.57 -9.41
CA GLY A 123 1.14 24.55 -10.44
C GLY A 123 1.74 25.91 -10.08
N GLU A 124 1.82 26.82 -11.04
CA GLU A 124 2.24 28.21 -10.82
C GLU A 124 1.33 28.94 -9.81
N ASP A 125 0.08 28.51 -9.71
CA ASP A 125 -0.92 28.97 -8.73
C ASP A 125 -0.72 28.37 -7.32
N GLY A 126 0.35 27.58 -7.09
CA GLY A 126 0.63 26.91 -5.83
C GLY A 126 -0.28 25.71 -5.53
N VAL A 127 -1.20 25.36 -6.42
CA VAL A 127 -2.13 24.25 -6.22
C VAL A 127 -1.47 22.92 -6.58
N ALA A 128 -1.51 21.95 -5.67
CA ALA A 128 -1.03 20.59 -5.91
C ALA A 128 -2.01 19.81 -6.81
N ARG A 129 -1.50 19.31 -7.93
CA ARG A 129 -2.24 18.49 -8.90
C ARG A 129 -1.79 17.03 -8.83
N PRO A 130 -2.71 16.06 -8.96
CA PRO A 130 -2.36 14.64 -8.89
C PRO A 130 -1.41 14.23 -10.04
N ALA A 131 -0.41 13.39 -9.73
CA ALA A 131 0.52 12.86 -10.73
C ALA A 131 0.47 11.33 -10.87
N LEU A 132 -0.17 10.61 -9.93
CA LEU A 132 -0.34 9.15 -9.99
C LEU A 132 -1.67 8.76 -10.66
N THR A 133 -2.09 9.47 -11.70
CA THR A 133 -3.39 9.28 -12.37
C THR A 133 -3.47 7.98 -13.19
N HIS A 134 -2.35 7.30 -13.39
CA HIS A 134 -2.22 6.00 -14.05
C HIS A 134 -2.54 4.82 -13.11
N LEU A 135 -2.56 5.06 -11.80
CA LEU A 135 -2.91 4.00 -10.84
C LEU A 135 -4.36 3.55 -11.01
N LYS A 136 -4.54 2.25 -11.15
CA LYS A 136 -5.84 1.57 -11.27
C LYS A 136 -6.37 1.12 -9.90
N HIS A 137 -5.49 0.61 -9.03
CA HIS A 137 -5.87 0.07 -7.72
C HIS A 137 -4.91 0.50 -6.61
N VAL A 138 -5.48 0.73 -5.41
CA VAL A 138 -4.73 0.88 -4.16
C VAL A 138 -5.38 0.03 -3.09
N VAL A 139 -4.62 -0.90 -2.52
CA VAL A 139 -5.12 -1.85 -1.52
C VAL A 139 -4.30 -1.74 -0.24
N GLY A 140 -4.97 -1.63 0.90
CA GLY A 140 -4.36 -1.81 2.21
C GLY A 140 -4.75 -3.16 2.81
N ILE A 141 -3.78 -3.96 3.24
CA ILE A 141 -3.95 -5.23 3.97
C ILE A 141 -3.29 -5.03 5.33
N THR A 142 -4.06 -5.09 6.40
CA THR A 142 -3.53 -4.69 7.71
C THR A 142 -4.14 -5.47 8.87
N THR A 143 -3.46 -5.41 10.01
CA THR A 143 -3.91 -6.00 11.27
C THR A 143 -3.98 -4.94 12.37
N TYR A 144 -5.00 -5.03 13.23
CA TYR A 144 -5.20 -4.15 14.38
C TYR A 144 -5.23 -4.96 15.67
N GLY A 145 -4.50 -4.54 16.68
CA GLY A 145 -4.56 -5.16 18.01
C GLY A 145 -5.90 -4.96 18.71
N ARG A 146 -6.66 -3.92 18.34
CA ARG A 146 -7.93 -3.56 18.99
C ARG A 146 -9.14 -3.86 18.08
N PRO A 147 -10.35 -3.98 18.68
CA PRO A 147 -11.60 -4.15 17.93
C PRO A 147 -11.85 -3.02 16.91
N TRP A 148 -12.60 -3.33 15.84
CA TRP A 148 -12.92 -2.41 14.77
C TRP A 148 -13.61 -1.11 15.24
N TRP A 149 -14.45 -1.19 16.26
CA TRP A 149 -15.17 -0.02 16.77
C TRP A 149 -14.23 0.95 17.50
N VAL A 150 -13.22 0.45 18.24
CA VAL A 150 -12.18 1.28 18.84
C VAL A 150 -11.38 1.98 17.74
N ALA A 151 -10.91 1.23 16.76
CA ALA A 151 -10.12 1.78 15.67
C ALA A 151 -10.90 2.82 14.86
N THR A 152 -12.22 2.62 14.68
CA THR A 152 -13.05 3.44 13.78
C THR A 152 -13.70 4.61 14.51
N PHE A 153 -14.40 4.37 15.60
CA PHE A 153 -15.19 5.43 16.28
C PHE A 153 -14.35 6.23 17.28
N LEU A 154 -13.53 5.54 18.08
CA LEU A 154 -12.73 6.23 19.08
C LEU A 154 -11.50 6.90 18.47
N MET A 155 -10.80 6.20 17.57
CA MET A 155 -9.53 6.66 17.00
C MET A 155 -9.66 7.23 15.56
N GLY A 156 -10.85 7.19 14.94
CA GLY A 156 -11.08 7.72 13.60
C GLY A 156 -10.35 7.00 12.47
N ASN A 157 -9.81 5.82 12.73
CA ASN A 157 -9.07 4.96 11.79
C ASN A 157 -8.00 5.71 10.97
N PRO A 158 -6.98 6.33 11.60
CA PRO A 158 -6.01 7.19 10.92
C PRO A 158 -5.28 6.50 9.77
N PRO A 159 -4.76 5.24 9.88
CA PRO A 159 -4.01 4.61 8.79
C PRO A 159 -4.89 4.33 7.56
N LYS A 160 -6.16 3.95 7.77
CA LYS A 160 -7.11 3.80 6.66
C LYS A 160 -7.38 5.13 5.99
N ARG A 161 -7.64 6.19 6.75
CA ARG A 161 -7.89 7.53 6.22
C ARG A 161 -6.66 8.08 5.50
N GLN A 162 -5.48 7.90 6.06
CA GLN A 162 -4.22 8.31 5.44
C GLN A 162 -4.05 7.65 4.07
N ILE A 163 -4.10 6.34 3.98
CA ILE A 163 -3.87 5.65 2.69
C ILE A 163 -5.05 5.90 1.74
N MET A 164 -6.28 5.64 2.15
CA MET A 164 -7.43 5.71 1.23
C MET A 164 -7.71 7.12 0.71
N ASN A 165 -7.60 8.16 1.56
CA ASN A 165 -7.87 9.53 1.13
C ASN A 165 -6.66 10.15 0.43
N TYR A 166 -5.44 9.90 0.91
CA TYR A 166 -4.23 10.41 0.28
C TYR A 166 -4.11 9.90 -1.16
N PHE A 167 -4.24 8.59 -1.38
CA PHE A 167 -4.20 8.05 -2.74
C PHE A 167 -5.41 8.44 -3.60
N ARG A 168 -6.54 8.80 -3.00
CA ARG A 168 -7.62 9.44 -3.76
C ARG A 168 -7.16 10.77 -4.36
N LEU A 169 -6.47 11.59 -3.57
CA LEU A 169 -5.94 12.86 -4.04
C LEU A 169 -4.85 12.63 -5.10
N LEU A 170 -3.87 11.78 -4.83
CA LEU A 170 -2.72 11.54 -5.72
C LEU A 170 -3.11 10.92 -7.07
N SER A 171 -4.17 10.11 -7.11
CA SER A 171 -4.69 9.49 -8.34
C SER A 171 -5.76 10.31 -9.06
N GLY A 172 -6.11 11.49 -8.53
CA GLY A 172 -7.24 12.28 -9.05
C GLY A 172 -8.57 11.54 -8.97
N GLY A 173 -8.75 10.67 -7.96
CA GLY A 173 -9.95 9.87 -7.76
C GLY A 173 -10.08 8.64 -8.66
N ARG A 174 -9.14 8.38 -9.56
CA ARG A 174 -9.23 7.32 -10.59
C ARG A 174 -8.99 5.92 -10.05
N ALA A 175 -8.09 5.77 -9.08
CA ALA A 175 -7.77 4.47 -8.51
C ALA A 175 -8.95 3.89 -7.70
N ARG A 176 -9.32 2.64 -7.98
CA ARG A 176 -10.19 1.85 -7.09
C ARG A 176 -9.43 1.55 -5.80
N ARG A 177 -10.09 1.66 -4.64
CA ARG A 177 -9.44 1.52 -3.35
C ARG A 177 -10.11 0.46 -2.50
N ALA A 178 -9.31 -0.40 -1.87
CA ALA A 178 -9.81 -1.46 -0.99
C ALA A 178 -9.03 -1.47 0.32
N TRP A 179 -9.73 -1.75 1.42
CA TRP A 179 -9.15 -1.87 2.75
C TRP A 179 -9.55 -3.21 3.35
N LEU A 180 -8.56 -4.07 3.53
CA LEU A 180 -8.69 -5.38 4.17
C LEU A 180 -8.03 -5.31 5.53
N ALA A 181 -8.81 -5.46 6.59
CA ALA A 181 -8.31 -5.35 7.95
C ALA A 181 -8.77 -6.53 8.80
N HIS A 182 -7.83 -7.14 9.52
CA HIS A 182 -8.11 -8.07 10.60
C HIS A 182 -8.02 -7.31 11.91
N TYR A 183 -9.15 -7.15 12.57
CA TYR A 183 -9.24 -6.45 13.84
C TYR A 183 -9.14 -7.41 15.01
N ASP A 184 -8.81 -6.86 16.20
CA ASP A 184 -8.80 -7.56 17.48
C ASP A 184 -7.80 -8.72 17.53
N MET A 185 -6.61 -8.49 16.98
CA MET A 185 -5.53 -9.49 16.93
C MET A 185 -5.15 -10.04 18.30
N ASN A 186 -5.31 -9.23 19.37
CA ASN A 186 -5.02 -9.66 20.74
C ASN A 186 -5.92 -10.81 21.21
N ARG A 187 -7.09 -10.99 20.59
CA ARG A 187 -8.05 -12.06 20.87
C ARG A 187 -8.31 -12.94 19.65
N ALA A 188 -7.47 -12.82 18.60
CA ALA A 188 -7.66 -13.59 17.38
C ALA A 188 -7.43 -15.08 17.60
N THR A 189 -8.34 -15.88 17.06
CA THR A 189 -8.21 -17.35 17.01
C THR A 189 -7.54 -17.80 15.71
N ASP A 190 -7.02 -19.02 15.66
CA ASP A 190 -6.49 -19.59 14.42
C ASP A 190 -7.55 -19.67 13.32
N ALA A 191 -8.80 -19.93 13.68
CA ALA A 191 -9.90 -19.92 12.74
C ALA A 191 -10.12 -18.52 12.12
N SER A 192 -10.08 -17.46 12.93
CA SER A 192 -10.23 -16.07 12.44
C SER A 192 -9.05 -15.65 11.56
N ARG A 193 -7.81 -16.04 11.92
CA ARG A 193 -6.61 -15.79 11.11
C ARG A 193 -6.68 -16.50 9.76
N ARG A 194 -7.04 -17.79 9.74
CA ARG A 194 -7.21 -18.55 8.47
C ARG A 194 -8.31 -17.96 7.59
N ALA A 195 -9.45 -17.59 8.17
CA ALA A 195 -10.55 -16.98 7.42
C ALA A 195 -10.14 -15.65 6.77
N PHE A 196 -9.34 -14.83 7.47
CA PHE A 196 -8.87 -13.56 6.92
C PHE A 196 -7.77 -13.78 5.85
N LEU A 197 -6.87 -14.74 6.01
CA LEU A 197 -5.93 -15.15 4.96
C LEU A 197 -6.67 -15.53 3.67
N ALA A 198 -7.66 -16.42 3.77
CA ALA A 198 -8.48 -16.82 2.62
C ALA A 198 -9.24 -15.64 1.99
N LYS A 199 -9.65 -14.64 2.79
CA LYS A 199 -10.26 -13.39 2.28
C LYS A 199 -9.26 -12.57 1.48
N VAL A 200 -8.01 -12.43 1.97
CA VAL A 200 -6.94 -11.72 1.27
C VAL A 200 -6.65 -12.41 -0.06
N GLU A 201 -6.44 -13.73 -0.06
CA GLU A 201 -6.20 -14.51 -1.29
C GLU A 201 -7.31 -14.30 -2.33
N ARG A 202 -8.57 -14.45 -1.94
CA ARG A 202 -9.69 -14.23 -2.89
C ARG A 202 -9.72 -12.81 -3.43
N LYS A 203 -9.46 -11.80 -2.60
CA LYS A 203 -9.49 -10.40 -3.03
C LYS A 203 -8.32 -10.06 -3.96
N MET A 204 -7.13 -10.61 -3.69
CA MET A 204 -5.96 -10.41 -4.56
C MET A 204 -6.10 -11.17 -5.89
N ALA A 205 -6.65 -12.37 -5.87
CA ALA A 205 -6.93 -13.14 -7.09
C ALA A 205 -7.98 -12.47 -8.02
N GLN A 206 -8.76 -11.52 -7.51
CA GLN A 206 -9.81 -10.79 -8.25
C GLN A 206 -9.40 -9.33 -8.54
N LEU A 207 -8.13 -8.99 -8.35
CA LEU A 207 -7.66 -7.63 -8.64
C LEU A 207 -7.51 -7.45 -10.14
N GLY A 208 -8.38 -6.64 -10.75
CA GLY A 208 -8.38 -6.41 -12.19
C GLY A 208 -9.70 -5.84 -12.68
#